data_66658ee9407c9c471442f27756b54bc6
#
_entry.id   66658ee9407c9c471442f27756b54bc6
#
_cell.length_a   1.000
_cell.length_b   1.000
_cell.length_c   1.000
_cell.angle_alpha   90.00
_cell.angle_beta   90.00
_cell.angle_gamma   90.00
#
_symmetry.space_group_name_H-M   'P 1'
#
loop_
_entity.id
_entity.type
_entity.pdbx_description
1 polymer ?
#
loop_
_entity_poly.entity_id
_entity_poly.type
_entity_poly.pdbx_seq_one_letter_code
_entity_poly.pdbx_strand_id
1 'polypeptide(L)'
;MWAAAGLSVACGPSQEAKGPPTKPTVSAPAVVEEPPDLSPVKRPAEVVVVGRVARPRLFAETLAKWSNLPVRIEDIIPSDARPLAKAVLWEAPAEMVVALDAFGEGKVPPPLVIGSIGLKSLDEALSAADALSMPTRKVAPGIYRVGDFEKASCAISVSLGAAPARLICGRANKDVDVLLPYATRGLPSEPTSGADLEFVLEAKPIQDRYGRDVAALRLLAGVAVRAVALDAPKFDRALSDAIYGAVDETINVFNDLDQVRIEARIDGARNVLTAASELKLKGETSWVAGTIAASKPTPLPGTLPRLPPGATLGAYNPPLPAERYAAISRILGDLTEGYLEYEKVPEATRKRARRVTESWLTKLPEGFAFTMSPTQKDAIGSRHADTTVTRISEPSARILGMYTDILALLGDAGLKKLVKQKVTMKLDDKLWPKVTKKPFKLAGFKAPATLFEVTADFKAWAALDASIEKVLKDMLPPPGSNELKRIVVIVQPDGDSTYVLTGDDPAEMTKVMAEHRKAEPGMFFAKPARNDKVLLAGFMTLNYIARTIERSGKTEGVSKALAAAPNHGETPITFSTTVGPGTARADIEVPSAVFTDASAAVMAAGPALKNALKDP
;
A
#
# COMPACT_ATOMS: atom_id res chain seq x y z
N MET A 1 4.63 -10.85 12.86
CA MET A 1 5.94 -11.11 12.23
C MET A 1 7.07 -10.28 12.83
N TRP A 2 6.89 -9.02 13.23
CA TRP A 2 8.00 -8.18 13.75
C TRP A 2 8.48 -8.50 15.17
N ALA A 3 7.62 -9.00 16.06
CA ALA A 3 8.04 -9.44 17.39
C ALA A 3 8.91 -10.72 17.36
N ALA A 4 8.75 -11.57 16.34
CA ALA A 4 9.57 -12.76 16.15
C ALA A 4 10.96 -12.46 15.56
N ALA A 5 11.10 -11.36 14.80
CA ALA A 5 12.37 -10.97 14.19
C ALA A 5 13.41 -10.47 15.24
N GLY A 6 12.95 -9.91 16.36
CA GLY A 6 13.82 -9.47 17.46
C GLY A 6 14.44 -10.61 18.27
N LEU A 7 13.79 -11.78 18.28
CA LEU A 7 14.24 -12.95 19.04
C LEU A 7 15.21 -13.85 18.27
N SER A 8 15.25 -13.77 16.93
CA SER A 8 16.07 -14.67 16.09
C SER A 8 17.54 -14.25 15.95
N VAL A 9 17.94 -13.08 16.45
CA VAL A 9 19.32 -12.56 16.31
C VAL A 9 20.24 -12.96 17.50
N ALA A 10 19.68 -13.50 18.59
CA ALA A 10 20.41 -13.68 19.85
C ALA A 10 21.00 -15.08 20.07
N CYS A 11 20.76 -16.09 19.23
CA CYS A 11 21.15 -17.48 19.49
C CYS A 11 22.19 -18.01 18.48
N GLY A 12 23.47 -17.89 18.81
CA GLY A 12 24.56 -18.64 18.17
C GLY A 12 25.14 -19.66 19.14
N PRO A 13 25.61 -20.86 18.69
CA PRO A 13 26.09 -21.89 19.59
C PRO A 13 27.44 -21.51 20.22
N SER A 14 27.51 -21.52 21.55
CA SER A 14 28.75 -21.33 22.34
C SER A 14 29.41 -22.65 22.63
N GLN A 15 30.73 -22.74 22.39
CA GLN A 15 31.61 -23.85 22.80
C GLN A 15 31.87 -23.81 24.30
N GLU A 16 31.82 -24.99 24.92
CA GLU A 16 32.09 -25.20 26.34
C GLU A 16 33.55 -24.89 26.73
N ALA A 17 33.74 -24.06 27.76
CA ALA A 17 34.98 -23.91 28.46
C ALA A 17 34.80 -24.39 29.93
N LYS A 18 35.45 -25.47 30.30
CA LYS A 18 35.52 -25.98 31.68
C LYS A 18 36.41 -25.08 32.55
N GLY A 19 35.85 -24.49 33.60
CA GLY A 19 36.59 -23.72 34.61
C GLY A 19 36.82 -24.53 35.93
N PRO A 20 37.82 -24.18 36.74
CA PRO A 20 38.23 -24.93 37.94
C PRO A 20 37.36 -24.61 39.18
N PRO A 21 37.38 -25.44 40.24
CA PRO A 21 36.45 -25.38 41.35
C PRO A 21 36.73 -24.23 42.32
N THR A 22 35.68 -23.57 42.77
CA THR A 22 35.67 -22.41 43.66
C THR A 22 35.73 -22.79 45.15
N LYS A 23 36.49 -22.02 45.91
CA LYS A 23 36.58 -22.06 47.39
C LYS A 23 35.33 -21.42 48.03
N PRO A 24 34.96 -21.81 49.26
CA PRO A 24 33.81 -21.25 49.97
C PRO A 24 34.06 -19.80 50.40
N THR A 25 33.12 -18.94 50.04
CA THR A 25 33.14 -17.50 50.33
C THR A 25 32.40 -17.19 51.62
N VAL A 26 33.03 -16.41 52.49
CA VAL A 26 32.48 -15.83 53.73
C VAL A 26 31.32 -14.89 53.36
N SER A 27 30.19 -15.05 54.05
CA SER A 27 28.98 -14.23 53.87
C SER A 27 29.27 -12.76 54.17
N ALA A 28 29.25 -11.92 53.16
CA ALA A 28 29.29 -10.46 53.32
C ALA A 28 27.97 -9.94 53.90
N PRO A 29 27.97 -8.81 54.63
CA PRO A 29 26.75 -8.21 55.19
C PRO A 29 25.78 -7.91 54.05
N ALA A 30 24.47 -8.13 54.26
CA ALA A 30 23.43 -7.87 53.31
C ALA A 30 23.50 -6.40 52.85
N VAL A 31 23.92 -6.20 51.60
CA VAL A 31 23.86 -4.89 50.96
C VAL A 31 22.38 -4.57 50.78
N VAL A 32 21.89 -3.52 51.45
CA VAL A 32 20.55 -2.97 51.24
C VAL A 32 20.52 -2.53 49.79
N GLU A 33 19.82 -3.27 48.94
CA GLU A 33 19.67 -2.89 47.53
C GLU A 33 18.87 -1.58 47.43
N GLU A 34 19.41 -0.58 46.73
CA GLU A 34 18.66 0.61 46.37
C GLU A 34 17.44 0.20 45.55
N PRO A 35 16.26 0.80 45.83
CA PRO A 35 15.07 0.56 45.00
C PRO A 35 15.32 1.03 43.56
N PRO A 36 14.67 0.38 42.56
CA PRO A 36 14.79 0.82 41.18
C PRO A 36 14.21 2.24 40.98
N ASP A 37 14.86 3.05 40.14
CA ASP A 37 14.35 4.34 39.73
C ASP A 37 13.14 4.15 38.77
N LEU A 38 11.95 4.45 39.27
CA LEU A 38 10.69 4.40 38.54
C LEU A 38 10.11 5.80 38.23
N SER A 39 10.91 6.86 38.30
CA SER A 39 10.46 8.20 37.92
C SER A 39 10.05 8.25 36.45
N PRO A 40 8.90 8.92 36.11
CA PRO A 40 8.45 9.02 34.73
C PRO A 40 9.48 9.71 33.83
N VAL A 41 9.64 9.19 32.61
CA VAL A 41 10.55 9.72 31.59
C VAL A 41 9.72 10.29 30.43
N LYS A 42 10.03 11.53 30.04
CA LYS A 42 9.41 12.15 28.86
C LYS A 42 9.89 11.44 27.58
N ARG A 43 9.04 11.45 26.58
CA ARG A 43 9.39 10.98 25.23
C ARG A 43 10.62 11.74 24.72
N PRO A 44 11.69 11.05 24.31
CA PRO A 44 12.85 11.67 23.67
C PRO A 44 12.43 12.38 22.38
N ALA A 45 13.03 13.56 22.12
CA ALA A 45 12.70 14.37 20.95
C ALA A 45 13.06 13.68 19.62
N GLU A 46 13.97 12.72 19.67
CA GLU A 46 14.46 11.94 18.53
C GLU A 46 13.55 10.74 18.17
N VAL A 47 12.56 10.42 18.99
CA VAL A 47 11.63 9.31 18.71
C VAL A 47 10.73 9.66 17.52
N VAL A 48 10.86 8.86 16.47
CA VAL A 48 10.15 9.02 15.18
C VAL A 48 8.94 8.10 15.11
N VAL A 49 9.08 6.83 15.56
CA VAL A 49 7.99 5.85 15.47
C VAL A 49 7.80 5.19 16.82
N VAL A 50 6.54 5.08 17.21
CA VAL A 50 6.07 4.19 18.26
C VAL A 50 5.07 3.22 17.67
N GLY A 51 5.35 1.92 17.79
CA GLY A 51 4.44 0.84 17.43
C GLY A 51 3.96 0.10 18.65
N ARG A 52 2.72 -0.33 18.69
CA ARG A 52 2.13 -1.09 19.81
C ARG A 52 1.16 -2.15 19.30
N VAL A 53 1.29 -3.36 19.83
CA VAL A 53 0.27 -4.41 19.75
C VAL A 53 -0.28 -4.58 21.16
N ALA A 54 -1.52 -4.15 21.38
CA ALA A 54 -2.07 -4.04 22.73
C ALA A 54 -2.24 -5.40 23.42
N ARG A 55 -2.66 -6.42 22.68
CA ARG A 55 -2.90 -7.79 23.16
C ARG A 55 -2.38 -8.80 22.13
N PRO A 56 -1.05 -9.06 22.11
CA PRO A 56 -0.41 -9.88 21.08
C PRO A 56 -1.03 -11.27 20.90
N ARG A 57 -1.37 -11.97 22.00
CA ARG A 57 -2.03 -13.28 21.95
C ARG A 57 -3.37 -13.21 21.26
N LEU A 58 -4.27 -12.36 21.74
CA LEU A 58 -5.61 -12.23 21.19
C LEU A 58 -5.57 -11.87 19.71
N PHE A 59 -4.69 -10.94 19.31
CA PHE A 59 -4.53 -10.51 17.93
C PHE A 59 -4.05 -11.66 17.04
N ALA A 60 -2.96 -12.34 17.40
CA ALA A 60 -2.38 -13.42 16.63
C ALA A 60 -3.31 -14.64 16.54
N GLU A 61 -3.89 -15.10 17.68
CA GLU A 61 -4.76 -16.28 17.71
C GLU A 61 -6.09 -16.04 16.99
N THR A 62 -6.62 -14.81 17.01
CA THR A 62 -7.83 -14.48 16.24
C THR A 62 -7.56 -14.55 14.75
N LEU A 63 -6.45 -13.97 14.26
CA LEU A 63 -6.08 -14.06 12.86
C LEU A 63 -5.76 -15.51 12.44
N ALA A 64 -5.08 -16.27 13.29
CA ALA A 64 -4.81 -17.69 13.04
C ALA A 64 -6.12 -18.50 12.94
N LYS A 65 -7.08 -18.26 13.85
CA LYS A 65 -8.41 -18.87 13.82
C LYS A 65 -9.16 -18.53 12.53
N TRP A 66 -9.17 -17.26 12.11
CA TRP A 66 -9.83 -16.85 10.86
C TRP A 66 -9.16 -17.43 9.62
N SER A 67 -7.87 -17.67 9.69
CA SER A 67 -7.09 -18.31 8.63
C SER A 67 -7.14 -19.85 8.67
N ASN A 68 -7.88 -20.46 9.58
CA ASN A 68 -7.90 -21.91 9.83
C ASN A 68 -6.50 -22.50 10.04
N LEU A 69 -5.57 -21.71 10.62
CA LEU A 69 -4.23 -22.16 10.94
C LEU A 69 -4.19 -22.61 12.40
N PRO A 70 -3.75 -23.85 12.68
CA PRO A 70 -3.63 -24.37 14.05
C PRO A 70 -2.34 -23.84 14.73
N VAL A 71 -2.11 -22.52 14.65
CA VAL A 71 -0.89 -21.89 15.15
C VAL A 71 -1.20 -21.14 16.43
N ARG A 72 -0.44 -21.45 17.49
CA ARG A 72 -0.40 -20.65 18.72
C ARG A 72 0.74 -19.65 18.61
N ILE A 73 0.65 -18.55 19.35
CA ILE A 73 1.71 -17.53 19.33
C ILE A 73 3.08 -18.12 19.76
N GLU A 74 3.07 -19.08 20.66
CA GLU A 74 4.27 -19.79 21.13
C GLU A 74 4.91 -20.66 20.05
N ASP A 75 4.15 -21.14 19.06
CA ASP A 75 4.64 -22.00 17.98
C ASP A 75 5.39 -21.20 16.89
N ILE A 76 5.18 -19.88 16.85
CA ILE A 76 5.88 -18.97 15.95
C ILE A 76 7.32 -18.69 16.44
N ILE A 77 7.58 -18.98 17.73
CA ILE A 77 8.87 -18.72 18.36
C ILE A 77 9.82 -19.86 18.07
N PRO A 78 11.06 -19.56 17.66
CA PRO A 78 12.09 -20.58 17.49
C PRO A 78 12.25 -21.47 18.72
N SER A 79 12.51 -22.77 18.52
CA SER A 79 12.57 -23.76 19.58
C SER A 79 13.61 -23.44 20.69
N ASP A 80 14.69 -22.78 20.29
CA ASP A 80 15.76 -22.30 21.12
C ASP A 80 15.37 -21.10 22.02
N ALA A 81 14.36 -20.33 21.65
CA ALA A 81 13.83 -19.20 22.42
C ALA A 81 12.58 -19.55 23.27
N ARG A 82 12.06 -20.79 23.21
CA ARG A 82 10.84 -21.21 23.92
C ARG A 82 10.86 -21.03 25.44
N PRO A 83 11.96 -21.27 26.18
CA PRO A 83 11.98 -20.98 27.61
C PRO A 83 11.68 -19.53 27.93
N LEU A 84 12.27 -18.59 27.17
CA LEU A 84 12.00 -17.16 27.34
C LEU A 84 10.55 -16.80 26.97
N ALA A 85 10.00 -17.45 25.96
CA ALA A 85 8.61 -17.27 25.56
C ALA A 85 7.59 -17.64 26.63
N LYS A 86 7.92 -18.59 27.51
CA LYS A 86 7.10 -18.98 28.69
C LYS A 86 7.03 -17.88 29.74
N ALA A 87 8.09 -17.08 29.88
CA ALA A 87 8.13 -15.94 30.78
C ALA A 87 7.42 -14.69 30.23
N VAL A 88 7.08 -14.68 28.94
CA VAL A 88 6.36 -13.55 28.31
C VAL A 88 4.91 -13.51 28.77
N LEU A 89 4.43 -12.30 29.08
CA LEU A 89 3.04 -11.98 29.35
C LEU A 89 2.39 -11.50 28.06
N TRP A 90 1.89 -12.44 27.25
CA TRP A 90 1.33 -12.18 25.92
C TRP A 90 0.04 -11.35 25.92
N GLU A 91 -0.58 -11.15 27.07
CA GLU A 91 -1.74 -10.30 27.31
C GLU A 91 -1.33 -8.83 27.52
N ALA A 92 -0.07 -8.58 27.83
CA ALA A 92 0.48 -7.23 27.96
C ALA A 92 0.95 -6.70 26.60
N PRO A 93 0.99 -5.36 26.43
CA PRO A 93 1.40 -4.75 25.17
C PRO A 93 2.83 -5.14 24.77
N ALA A 94 2.99 -5.50 23.50
CA ALA A 94 4.28 -5.53 22.81
C ALA A 94 4.47 -4.21 22.06
N GLU A 95 5.67 -3.62 22.16
CA GLU A 95 5.93 -2.26 21.68
C GLU A 95 7.24 -2.22 20.89
N MET A 96 7.32 -1.26 19.98
CA MET A 96 8.50 -0.94 19.19
C MET A 96 8.73 0.56 19.25
N VAL A 97 9.98 0.97 19.41
CA VAL A 97 10.38 2.37 19.36
C VAL A 97 11.50 2.52 18.33
N VAL A 98 11.35 3.52 17.46
CA VAL A 98 12.38 3.93 16.52
C VAL A 98 12.74 5.39 16.81
N ALA A 99 14.03 5.67 16.98
CA ALA A 99 14.54 7.02 17.19
C ALA A 99 15.70 7.33 16.25
N LEU A 100 15.91 8.59 15.95
CA LEU A 100 17.07 9.04 15.20
C LEU A 100 18.30 9.01 16.11
N ASP A 101 19.40 8.45 15.62
CA ASP A 101 20.67 8.48 16.35
C ASP A 101 21.41 9.80 16.14
N ALA A 102 22.29 10.20 17.04
CA ALA A 102 23.15 11.37 16.86
C ALA A 102 24.04 11.22 15.62
N PHE A 103 24.26 12.32 14.87
CA PHE A 103 25.17 12.29 13.71
C PHE A 103 26.57 11.89 14.15
N GLY A 104 27.11 10.82 13.53
CA GLY A 104 28.54 10.56 13.52
C GLY A 104 29.21 11.31 12.36
N GLU A 105 30.51 11.55 12.44
CA GLU A 105 31.26 12.21 11.38
C GLU A 105 31.11 11.47 10.03
N GLY A 106 30.48 12.12 9.05
CA GLY A 106 30.49 11.72 7.64
C GLY A 106 29.54 10.62 7.18
N LYS A 107 28.71 10.03 8.05
CA LYS A 107 27.69 9.02 7.64
C LYS A 107 26.38 9.24 8.38
N VAL A 108 25.27 9.07 7.67
CA VAL A 108 23.94 8.99 8.31
C VAL A 108 23.90 7.72 9.17
N PRO A 109 23.86 7.83 10.51
CA PRO A 109 23.82 6.64 11.35
C PRO A 109 22.49 5.92 11.17
N PRO A 110 22.46 4.59 11.28
CA PRO A 110 21.19 3.86 11.27
C PRO A 110 20.33 4.30 12.46
N PRO A 111 19.00 4.33 12.33
CA PRO A 111 18.12 4.69 13.44
C PRO A 111 18.29 3.70 14.61
N LEU A 112 18.12 4.19 15.84
CA LEU A 112 18.02 3.35 17.02
C LEU A 112 16.67 2.63 16.99
N VAL A 113 16.66 1.32 17.25
CA VAL A 113 15.43 0.51 17.21
C VAL A 113 15.42 -0.45 18.38
N ILE A 114 14.35 -0.42 19.16
CA ILE A 114 14.09 -1.42 20.20
C ILE A 114 12.71 -2.05 20.03
N GLY A 115 12.62 -3.32 20.37
CA GLY A 115 11.37 -4.03 20.68
C GLY A 115 11.24 -4.25 22.18
N SER A 116 10.02 -4.16 22.71
CA SER A 116 9.72 -4.31 24.12
C SER A 116 8.51 -5.21 24.30
N ILE A 117 8.58 -6.18 25.22
CA ILE A 117 7.47 -7.09 25.52
C ILE A 117 7.33 -7.30 27.02
N GLY A 118 6.09 -7.40 27.49
CA GLY A 118 5.78 -7.66 28.88
C GLY A 118 6.22 -9.05 29.34
N LEU A 119 6.68 -9.15 30.57
CA LEU A 119 7.08 -10.38 31.25
C LEU A 119 6.16 -10.66 32.42
N LYS A 120 5.92 -11.91 32.75
CA LYS A 120 5.11 -12.32 33.91
C LYS A 120 5.71 -11.82 35.22
N SER A 121 7.04 -12.03 35.40
CA SER A 121 7.79 -11.46 36.47
C SER A 121 9.28 -11.33 36.09
N LEU A 122 10.03 -10.56 36.89
CA LEU A 122 11.47 -10.43 36.74
C LEU A 122 12.16 -11.80 37.00
N ASP A 123 11.73 -12.50 38.04
CA ASP A 123 12.35 -13.77 38.48
C ASP A 123 12.13 -14.89 37.43
N GLU A 124 10.92 -15.01 36.88
CA GLU A 124 10.64 -15.97 35.81
C GLU A 124 11.51 -15.70 34.58
N ALA A 125 11.68 -14.43 34.22
CA ALA A 125 12.47 -14.04 33.06
C ALA A 125 13.98 -14.32 33.28
N LEU A 126 14.51 -14.04 34.46
CA LEU A 126 15.89 -14.35 34.78
C LEU A 126 16.13 -15.87 34.83
N SER A 127 15.19 -16.63 35.41
CA SER A 127 15.25 -18.11 35.42
C SER A 127 15.18 -18.68 33.99
N ALA A 128 14.39 -18.08 33.11
CA ALA A 128 14.32 -18.51 31.72
C ALA A 128 15.62 -18.19 30.94
N ALA A 129 16.25 -17.05 31.21
CA ALA A 129 17.54 -16.69 30.63
C ALA A 129 18.65 -17.66 31.10
N ASP A 130 18.67 -18.03 32.39
CA ASP A 130 19.58 -19.00 32.94
C ASP A 130 19.38 -20.39 32.30
N ALA A 131 18.13 -20.84 32.16
CA ALA A 131 17.81 -22.11 31.50
C ALA A 131 18.26 -22.15 30.02
N LEU A 132 18.44 -21.00 29.38
CA LEU A 132 19.00 -20.85 28.03
C LEU A 132 20.53 -20.68 28.05
N SER A 133 21.17 -20.73 29.22
CA SER A 133 22.58 -20.40 29.39
C SER A 133 22.95 -19.01 28.83
N MET A 134 22.00 -18.07 28.84
CA MET A 134 22.25 -16.70 28.42
C MET A 134 22.94 -15.95 29.58
N PRO A 135 24.11 -15.34 29.33
CA PRO A 135 24.76 -14.57 30.36
C PRO A 135 23.87 -13.40 30.81
N THR A 136 23.73 -13.26 32.12
CA THR A 136 22.98 -12.15 32.73
C THR A 136 23.91 -11.33 33.61
N ARG A 137 23.77 -9.99 33.53
CA ARG A 137 24.53 -9.06 34.37
C ARG A 137 23.64 -7.93 34.88
N LYS A 138 23.55 -7.82 36.22
CA LYS A 138 22.89 -6.66 36.84
C LYS A 138 23.68 -5.38 36.53
N VAL A 139 23.04 -4.37 35.95
CA VAL A 139 23.67 -3.10 35.60
C VAL A 139 23.15 -1.94 36.42
N ALA A 140 21.93 -2.04 36.96
CA ALA A 140 21.33 -1.11 37.90
C ALA A 140 20.27 -1.85 38.74
N PRO A 141 19.72 -1.23 39.80
CA PRO A 141 18.60 -1.78 40.53
C PRO A 141 17.43 -2.10 39.59
N GLY A 142 16.99 -3.37 39.59
CA GLY A 142 15.90 -3.84 38.72
C GLY A 142 16.21 -3.92 37.22
N ILE A 143 17.45 -3.73 36.77
CA ILE A 143 17.85 -3.79 35.34
C ILE A 143 18.98 -4.82 35.16
N TYR A 144 18.75 -5.77 34.26
CA TYR A 144 19.67 -6.85 33.93
C TYR A 144 19.92 -6.88 32.42
N ARG A 145 21.19 -6.88 32.00
CA ARG A 145 21.58 -7.18 30.61
C ARG A 145 21.56 -8.69 30.41
N VAL A 146 21.11 -9.11 29.21
CA VAL A 146 20.92 -10.53 28.88
C VAL A 146 21.45 -10.82 27.48
N GLY A 147 22.19 -11.93 27.33
CA GLY A 147 22.67 -12.44 26.05
C GLY A 147 24.09 -12.02 25.70
N ASP A 148 24.48 -12.28 24.45
CA ASP A 148 25.80 -11.89 23.92
C ASP A 148 25.87 -10.37 23.72
N PHE A 149 26.62 -9.73 24.61
CA PHE A 149 26.72 -8.26 24.66
C PHE A 149 27.43 -7.63 23.46
N GLU A 150 28.01 -8.42 22.55
CA GLU A 150 28.70 -7.89 21.37
C GLU A 150 27.83 -7.84 20.15
N LYS A 151 26.84 -8.73 19.99
CA LYS A 151 26.06 -8.90 18.77
C LYS A 151 24.61 -8.43 18.85
N ALA A 152 23.93 -8.71 19.95
CA ALA A 152 22.55 -8.27 20.17
C ALA A 152 22.38 -7.89 21.62
N SER A 153 21.80 -6.72 21.89
CA SER A 153 21.60 -6.26 23.24
C SER A 153 20.16 -6.42 23.65
N CYS A 154 19.97 -7.21 24.72
CA CYS A 154 18.71 -7.29 25.41
C CYS A 154 18.87 -6.87 26.89
N ALA A 155 17.82 -6.35 27.48
CA ALA A 155 17.71 -6.07 28.89
C ALA A 155 16.36 -6.55 29.43
N ILE A 156 16.37 -7.10 30.63
CA ILE A 156 15.20 -7.34 31.46
C ILE A 156 15.14 -6.21 32.47
N SER A 157 14.01 -5.52 32.58
CA SER A 157 13.85 -4.37 33.46
C SER A 157 12.48 -4.35 34.10
N VAL A 158 12.43 -3.89 35.34
CA VAL A 158 11.16 -3.47 35.96
C VAL A 158 10.60 -2.26 35.20
N SER A 159 9.30 -2.04 35.31
CA SER A 159 8.59 -0.98 34.55
C SER A 159 7.81 -0.08 35.51
N LEU A 160 7.37 1.08 35.03
CA LEU A 160 6.63 2.08 35.81
C LEU A 160 5.28 1.54 36.31
N GLY A 161 5.00 1.76 37.57
CA GLY A 161 3.69 1.50 38.18
C GLY A 161 3.28 0.03 38.16
N ALA A 162 2.03 -0.23 37.77
CA ALA A 162 1.48 -1.58 37.66
C ALA A 162 1.85 -2.30 36.35
N ALA A 163 2.64 -1.67 35.48
CA ALA A 163 3.08 -2.31 34.25
C ALA A 163 4.02 -3.50 34.56
N PRO A 164 3.94 -4.60 33.81
CA PRO A 164 4.79 -5.77 34.05
C PRO A 164 6.27 -5.45 33.78
N ALA A 165 7.16 -6.26 34.35
CA ALA A 165 8.55 -6.24 33.92
C ALA A 165 8.64 -6.44 32.41
N ARG A 166 9.71 -5.97 31.78
CA ARG A 166 9.83 -5.98 30.31
C ARG A 166 11.15 -6.60 29.87
N LEU A 167 11.07 -7.37 28.78
CA LEU A 167 12.22 -7.71 27.96
C LEU A 167 12.31 -6.67 26.84
N ILE A 168 13.45 -6.02 26.73
CA ILE A 168 13.74 -4.98 25.74
C ILE A 168 14.97 -5.40 24.96
N CYS A 169 14.83 -5.53 23.65
CA CYS A 169 15.93 -5.91 22.76
C CYS A 169 16.11 -4.85 21.66
N GLY A 170 17.36 -4.50 21.38
CA GLY A 170 17.78 -3.64 20.29
C GLY A 170 18.71 -4.37 19.33
N ARG A 171 19.06 -3.72 18.21
CA ARG A 171 20.07 -4.25 17.27
C ARG A 171 21.49 -4.16 17.84
N ALA A 172 21.71 -3.21 18.73
CA ALA A 172 22.98 -2.96 19.37
C ALA A 172 22.78 -2.52 20.83
N ASN A 173 23.85 -2.61 21.63
CA ASN A 173 23.85 -2.14 23.02
C ASN A 173 23.38 -0.68 23.13
N LYS A 174 23.85 0.18 22.22
CA LYS A 174 23.49 1.60 22.18
C LYS A 174 21.99 1.82 22.06
N ASP A 175 21.29 1.04 21.23
CA ASP A 175 19.84 1.16 21.04
C ASP A 175 19.13 0.99 22.38
N VAL A 176 19.52 -0.03 23.14
CA VAL A 176 18.94 -0.33 24.46
C VAL A 176 19.40 0.69 25.49
N ASP A 177 20.68 1.08 25.52
CA ASP A 177 21.18 2.06 26.50
C ASP A 177 20.45 3.40 26.41
N VAL A 178 20.18 3.87 25.20
CA VAL A 178 19.51 5.16 24.95
C VAL A 178 18.01 5.09 25.21
N LEU A 179 17.34 4.02 24.75
CA LEU A 179 15.89 3.95 24.73
C LEU A 179 15.26 3.19 25.92
N LEU A 180 16.05 2.44 26.71
CA LEU A 180 15.55 1.68 27.85
C LEU A 180 14.78 2.55 28.86
N PRO A 181 15.27 3.72 29.29
CA PRO A 181 14.53 4.55 30.26
C PRO A 181 13.15 4.96 29.75
N TYR A 182 13.05 5.29 28.47
CA TYR A 182 11.77 5.64 27.87
C TYR A 182 10.85 4.41 27.72
N ALA A 183 11.36 3.28 27.24
CA ALA A 183 10.60 2.04 27.06
C ALA A 183 10.01 1.49 28.37
N THR A 184 10.68 1.72 29.50
CA THR A 184 10.23 1.22 30.81
C THR A 184 9.44 2.22 31.62
N ARG A 185 9.71 3.51 31.47
CA ARG A 185 9.19 4.56 32.36
C ARG A 185 8.41 5.67 31.65
N GLY A 186 8.57 5.83 30.33
CA GLY A 186 7.82 6.80 29.52
C GLY A 186 6.68 6.15 28.78
N LEU A 187 6.98 5.20 27.94
CA LEU A 187 6.04 4.56 27.02
C LEU A 187 4.81 3.92 27.70
N PRO A 188 4.92 3.26 28.88
CA PRO A 188 3.75 2.73 29.58
C PRO A 188 2.76 3.79 30.06
N SER A 189 3.18 5.05 30.19
CA SER A 189 2.34 6.16 30.61
C SER A 189 1.71 6.94 29.46
N GLU A 190 2.11 6.65 28.21
CA GLU A 190 1.52 7.33 27.04
C GLU A 190 0.09 6.85 26.77
N PRO A 191 -0.80 7.80 26.38
CA PRO A 191 -2.17 7.46 26.05
C PRO A 191 -2.23 6.52 24.84
N THR A 192 -3.16 5.57 24.88
CA THR A 192 -3.39 4.60 23.80
C THR A 192 -4.69 4.92 23.07
N SER A 193 -4.75 4.66 21.77
CA SER A 193 -5.98 4.80 20.97
C SER A 193 -7.03 3.71 21.29
N GLY A 194 -6.66 2.68 22.04
CA GLY A 194 -7.47 1.48 22.26
C GLY A 194 -7.54 0.56 21.03
N ALA A 195 -6.69 0.77 20.03
CA ALA A 195 -6.51 -0.15 18.92
C ALA A 195 -5.76 -1.42 19.38
N ASP A 196 -6.00 -2.56 18.70
CA ASP A 196 -5.23 -3.79 18.96
C ASP A 196 -3.82 -3.69 18.38
N LEU A 197 -3.66 -2.93 17.28
CA LEU A 197 -2.36 -2.58 16.69
C LEU A 197 -2.38 -1.08 16.38
N GLU A 198 -1.31 -0.39 16.75
CA GLU A 198 -1.11 1.03 16.50
C GLU A 198 0.33 1.31 16.10
N PHE A 199 0.52 2.14 15.06
CA PHE A 199 1.79 2.75 14.70
C PHE A 199 1.60 4.24 14.54
N VAL A 200 2.46 5.01 15.18
CA VAL A 200 2.46 6.47 15.11
C VAL A 200 3.83 6.92 14.65
N LEU A 201 3.88 7.60 13.52
CA LEU A 201 5.08 8.27 13.00
C LEU A 201 4.93 9.77 13.22
N GLU A 202 5.88 10.38 13.90
CA GLU A 202 5.99 11.83 14.10
C GLU A 202 6.96 12.42 13.08
N ALA A 203 6.50 13.40 12.32
CA ALA A 203 7.35 14.01 11.27
C ALA A 203 8.37 15.00 11.84
N LYS A 204 8.07 15.65 12.95
CA LYS A 204 8.92 16.72 13.52
C LYS A 204 10.38 16.31 13.74
N PRO A 205 10.73 15.16 14.35
CA PRO A 205 12.14 14.80 14.54
C PRO A 205 12.88 14.64 13.20
N ILE A 206 12.20 14.13 12.16
CA ILE A 206 12.76 13.97 10.83
C ILE A 206 12.97 15.35 10.17
N GLN A 207 11.99 16.24 10.32
CA GLN A 207 12.05 17.60 9.78
C GLN A 207 13.15 18.44 10.43
N ASP A 208 13.25 18.38 11.76
CA ASP A 208 14.28 19.10 12.53
C ASP A 208 15.68 18.65 12.09
N ARG A 209 15.84 17.36 11.73
CA ARG A 209 17.11 16.78 11.36
C ARG A 209 17.48 16.95 9.90
N TYR A 210 16.56 16.63 9.00
CA TYR A 210 16.83 16.55 7.56
C TYR A 210 16.28 17.71 6.75
N GLY A 211 15.68 18.70 7.39
CA GLY A 211 15.05 19.84 6.70
C GLY A 211 16.02 20.59 5.77
N ARG A 212 17.29 20.75 6.18
CA ARG A 212 18.32 21.37 5.33
C ARG A 212 18.68 20.50 4.13
N ASP A 213 18.79 19.19 4.32
CA ASP A 213 19.13 18.25 3.25
C ASP A 213 18.00 18.14 2.24
N VAL A 214 16.74 18.10 2.73
CA VAL A 214 15.55 18.12 1.87
C VAL A 214 15.47 19.42 1.08
N ALA A 215 15.75 20.57 1.68
CA ALA A 215 15.79 21.84 0.96
C ALA A 215 16.89 21.86 -0.14
N ALA A 216 18.00 21.12 0.05
CA ALA A 216 19.05 20.99 -0.93
C ALA A 216 18.65 20.19 -2.19
N LEU A 217 17.55 19.41 -2.15
CA LEU A 217 17.02 18.70 -3.32
C LEU A 217 16.75 19.64 -4.50
N ARG A 218 16.43 20.90 -4.23
CA ARG A 218 16.22 21.91 -5.27
C ARG A 218 17.49 22.19 -6.10
N LEU A 219 18.67 22.10 -5.49
CA LEU A 219 19.95 22.21 -6.21
C LEU A 219 20.18 21.00 -7.12
N LEU A 220 19.83 19.80 -6.63
CA LEU A 220 19.94 18.57 -7.42
C LEU A 220 18.96 18.56 -8.61
N ALA A 221 17.79 19.18 -8.47
CA ALA A 221 16.83 19.36 -9.56
C ALA A 221 17.46 20.09 -10.75
N GLY A 222 18.26 21.13 -10.50
CA GLY A 222 18.97 21.86 -11.55
C GLY A 222 19.98 21.02 -12.33
N VAL A 223 20.64 20.07 -11.66
CA VAL A 223 21.53 19.10 -12.31
C VAL A 223 20.72 18.11 -13.15
N ALA A 224 19.62 17.59 -12.59
CA ALA A 224 18.74 16.64 -13.29
C ALA A 224 18.13 17.27 -14.57
N VAL A 225 17.62 18.50 -14.49
CA VAL A 225 17.09 19.24 -15.66
C VAL A 225 18.13 19.32 -16.78
N ARG A 226 19.38 19.71 -16.45
CA ARG A 226 20.44 19.82 -17.45
C ARG A 226 20.83 18.47 -18.07
N ALA A 227 20.78 17.39 -17.29
CA ALA A 227 21.16 16.06 -17.74
C ALA A 227 20.16 15.45 -18.75
N VAL A 228 18.88 15.89 -18.71
CA VAL A 228 17.81 15.33 -19.55
C VAL A 228 17.25 16.33 -20.58
N ALA A 229 17.81 17.55 -20.66
CA ALA A 229 17.44 18.55 -21.67
C ALA A 229 17.77 18.05 -23.08
N LEU A 230 16.87 18.35 -24.04
CA LEU A 230 16.97 17.90 -25.44
C LEU A 230 17.36 19.03 -26.39
N ASP A 231 17.73 20.24 -25.91
CA ASP A 231 17.89 21.47 -26.69
C ASP A 231 16.60 21.87 -27.44
N ALA A 232 15.46 21.58 -26.83
CA ALA A 232 14.14 21.85 -27.32
C ALA A 232 13.41 22.86 -26.40
N PRO A 233 13.37 24.17 -26.71
CA PRO A 233 13.02 25.21 -25.72
C PRO A 233 11.67 25.03 -25.03
N LYS A 234 10.65 24.53 -25.74
CA LYS A 234 9.32 24.27 -25.14
C LYS A 234 9.35 23.07 -24.22
N PHE A 235 9.97 21.96 -24.68
CA PHE A 235 10.08 20.75 -23.90
C PHE A 235 10.94 20.98 -22.66
N ASP A 236 12.10 21.61 -22.83
CA ASP A 236 13.06 21.84 -21.75
C ASP A 236 12.48 22.76 -20.66
N ARG A 237 11.67 23.76 -21.06
CA ARG A 237 10.93 24.58 -20.10
C ARG A 237 9.90 23.76 -19.33
N ALA A 238 9.04 23.01 -20.03
CA ALA A 238 8.00 22.19 -19.40
C ALA A 238 8.60 21.10 -18.50
N LEU A 239 9.74 20.50 -18.91
CA LEU A 239 10.50 19.55 -18.12
C LEU A 239 11.07 20.19 -16.85
N SER A 240 11.64 21.39 -16.98
CA SER A 240 12.13 22.18 -15.86
C SER A 240 11.00 22.46 -14.86
N ASP A 241 9.84 22.95 -15.35
CA ASP A 241 8.66 23.21 -14.52
C ASP A 241 8.16 21.94 -13.82
N ALA A 242 8.16 20.79 -14.50
CA ALA A 242 7.76 19.51 -13.95
C ALA A 242 8.72 19.04 -12.83
N ILE A 243 10.04 19.08 -13.08
CA ILE A 243 11.05 18.61 -12.11
C ILE A 243 11.08 19.54 -10.89
N TYR A 244 11.14 20.84 -11.10
CA TYR A 244 11.13 21.79 -9.97
C TYR A 244 9.80 21.73 -9.21
N GLY A 245 8.66 21.63 -9.92
CA GLY A 245 7.36 21.49 -9.29
C GLY A 245 7.27 20.22 -8.44
N ALA A 246 7.78 19.08 -8.91
CA ALA A 246 7.79 17.84 -8.15
C ALA A 246 8.71 17.91 -6.92
N VAL A 247 9.88 18.56 -7.05
CA VAL A 247 10.81 18.76 -5.93
C VAL A 247 10.23 19.74 -4.91
N ASP A 248 9.68 20.87 -5.34
CA ASP A 248 9.03 21.83 -4.46
C ASP A 248 7.84 21.19 -3.73
N GLU A 249 7.03 20.37 -4.43
CA GLU A 249 5.96 19.62 -3.79
C GLU A 249 6.47 18.62 -2.75
N THR A 250 7.56 17.90 -3.05
CA THR A 250 8.18 16.98 -2.08
C THR A 250 8.63 17.71 -0.82
N ILE A 251 9.25 18.88 -0.98
CA ILE A 251 9.67 19.74 0.14
C ILE A 251 8.45 20.24 0.93
N ASN A 252 7.41 20.67 0.24
CA ASN A 252 6.19 21.19 0.87
C ASN A 252 5.46 20.09 1.62
N VAL A 253 5.28 18.89 1.05
CA VAL A 253 4.68 17.74 1.74
C VAL A 253 5.49 17.36 2.98
N PHE A 254 6.82 17.33 2.85
CA PHE A 254 7.71 17.07 3.99
C PHE A 254 7.50 18.09 5.11
N ASN A 255 7.39 19.38 4.78
CA ASN A 255 7.20 20.45 5.75
C ASN A 255 5.77 20.45 6.36
N ASP A 256 4.75 20.16 5.55
CA ASP A 256 3.34 20.14 5.98
C ASP A 256 3.00 18.90 6.81
N LEU A 257 3.74 17.80 6.66
CA LEU A 257 3.48 16.57 7.39
C LEU A 257 3.65 16.79 8.91
N ASP A 258 2.65 16.40 9.69
CA ASP A 258 2.69 16.39 11.15
C ASP A 258 2.85 14.96 11.67
N GLN A 259 1.88 14.10 11.35
CA GLN A 259 1.82 12.73 11.86
C GLN A 259 1.21 11.78 10.84
N VAL A 260 1.69 10.55 10.84
CA VAL A 260 1.01 9.40 10.21
C VAL A 260 0.67 8.40 11.29
N ARG A 261 -0.60 8.01 11.36
CA ARG A 261 -1.08 6.99 12.29
C ARG A 261 -1.71 5.83 11.51
N ILE A 262 -1.35 4.61 11.89
CA ILE A 262 -1.96 3.39 11.37
C ILE A 262 -2.52 2.62 12.56
N GLU A 263 -3.77 2.25 12.49
CA GLU A 263 -4.47 1.49 13.52
C GLU A 263 -5.11 0.23 12.92
N ALA A 264 -5.19 -0.83 13.71
CA ALA A 264 -6.04 -1.96 13.38
C ALA A 264 -6.78 -2.46 14.63
N ARG A 265 -8.00 -2.93 14.46
CA ARG A 265 -8.88 -3.45 15.52
C ARG A 265 -9.58 -4.70 15.07
N ILE A 266 -9.64 -5.68 15.93
CA ILE A 266 -10.43 -6.88 15.75
C ILE A 266 -11.80 -6.67 16.40
N ASP A 267 -12.84 -6.64 15.57
CA ASP A 267 -14.23 -6.73 16.04
C ASP A 267 -14.67 -8.19 16.04
N GLY A 268 -14.51 -8.84 17.18
CA GLY A 268 -14.87 -10.26 17.32
C GLY A 268 -16.38 -10.53 17.20
N ALA A 269 -17.24 -9.56 17.50
CA ALA A 269 -18.68 -9.72 17.36
C ALA A 269 -19.11 -9.71 15.90
N ARG A 270 -18.49 -8.88 15.07
CA ARG A 270 -18.73 -8.81 13.61
C ARG A 270 -17.84 -9.74 12.80
N ASN A 271 -16.81 -10.35 13.40
CA ASN A 271 -15.76 -11.12 12.72
C ASN A 271 -15.08 -10.30 11.61
N VAL A 272 -14.67 -9.08 11.91
CA VAL A 272 -14.05 -8.15 10.97
C VAL A 272 -12.77 -7.57 11.57
N LEU A 273 -11.72 -7.48 10.77
CA LEU A 273 -10.56 -6.63 11.01
C LEU A 273 -10.82 -5.26 10.40
N THR A 274 -10.80 -4.23 11.21
CA THR A 274 -10.80 -2.84 10.72
C THR A 274 -9.39 -2.30 10.77
N ALA A 275 -8.92 -1.70 9.69
CA ALA A 275 -7.66 -0.98 9.65
C ALA A 275 -7.91 0.46 9.22
N ALA A 276 -7.16 1.39 9.78
CA ALA A 276 -7.24 2.80 9.43
C ALA A 276 -5.84 3.39 9.28
N SER A 277 -5.67 4.28 8.31
CA SER A 277 -4.49 5.10 8.14
C SER A 277 -4.92 6.57 8.17
N GLU A 278 -4.35 7.35 9.08
CA GLU A 278 -4.64 8.77 9.23
C GLU A 278 -3.36 9.58 8.97
N LEU A 279 -3.47 10.52 8.03
CA LEU A 279 -2.46 11.52 7.71
C LEU A 279 -2.88 12.84 8.34
N LYS A 280 -2.03 13.43 9.17
CA LYS A 280 -2.21 14.79 9.69
C LYS A 280 -1.21 15.74 9.06
N LEU A 281 -1.70 16.90 8.65
CA LEU A 281 -0.92 17.96 8.04
C LEU A 281 -1.09 19.23 8.91
N LYS A 282 0.00 19.90 9.20
CA LYS A 282 0.04 21.14 10.00
C LYS A 282 0.00 22.42 9.14
N GLY A 283 0.11 22.26 7.81
CA GLY A 283 0.10 23.34 6.84
C GLY A 283 -0.73 23.03 5.61
N GLU A 284 -0.87 23.99 4.71
CA GLU A 284 -1.57 23.89 3.43
C GLU A 284 -0.66 24.30 2.25
N THR A 285 0.66 24.27 2.44
CA THR A 285 1.63 24.74 1.45
C THR A 285 1.77 23.77 0.29
N SER A 286 1.69 22.46 0.58
CA SER A 286 1.77 21.43 -0.43
C SER A 286 0.49 21.35 -1.27
N TRP A 287 0.65 20.89 -2.51
CA TRP A 287 -0.49 20.58 -3.38
C TRP A 287 -1.40 19.52 -2.73
N VAL A 288 -0.81 18.53 -2.05
CA VAL A 288 -1.54 17.48 -1.33
C VAL A 288 -2.41 18.11 -0.22
N ALA A 289 -1.81 18.90 0.67
CA ALA A 289 -2.54 19.54 1.76
C ALA A 289 -3.64 20.49 1.25
N GLY A 290 -3.30 21.33 0.28
CA GLY A 290 -4.28 22.23 -0.34
C GLY A 290 -5.38 21.48 -1.12
N THR A 291 -5.08 20.30 -1.67
CA THR A 291 -6.11 19.46 -2.32
C THR A 291 -7.04 18.83 -1.29
N ILE A 292 -6.51 18.35 -0.17
CA ILE A 292 -7.31 17.85 0.96
C ILE A 292 -8.24 18.98 1.48
N ALA A 293 -7.70 20.18 1.70
CA ALA A 293 -8.47 21.33 2.16
C ALA A 293 -9.57 21.77 1.17
N ALA A 294 -9.28 21.72 -0.13
CA ALA A 294 -10.24 22.08 -1.17
C ALA A 294 -11.28 20.98 -1.46
N SER A 295 -11.03 19.75 -1.03
CA SER A 295 -11.91 18.61 -1.28
C SER A 295 -13.20 18.74 -0.47
N LYS A 296 -14.32 18.40 -1.11
CA LYS A 296 -15.66 18.45 -0.51
C LYS A 296 -16.22 17.04 -0.38
N PRO A 297 -15.97 16.35 0.75
CA PRO A 297 -16.54 15.04 0.95
C PRO A 297 -18.07 15.13 0.92
N THR A 298 -18.69 14.19 0.22
CA THR A 298 -20.14 14.13 0.07
C THR A 298 -20.69 12.85 0.70
N PRO A 299 -21.96 12.85 1.14
CA PRO A 299 -22.62 11.61 1.48
C PRO A 299 -22.59 10.64 0.30
N LEU A 300 -22.45 9.35 0.60
CA LEU A 300 -22.68 8.34 -0.43
C LEU A 300 -24.07 8.54 -1.01
N PRO A 301 -24.23 8.59 -2.35
CA PRO A 301 -25.55 8.74 -2.95
C PRO A 301 -26.49 7.65 -2.44
N GLY A 302 -27.69 8.02 -2.00
CA GLY A 302 -28.72 7.05 -1.54
C GLY A 302 -29.15 6.07 -2.64
N THR A 303 -28.87 6.41 -3.87
CA THR A 303 -28.95 5.61 -5.07
C THR A 303 -27.57 5.22 -5.56
N LEU A 304 -26.73 4.63 -4.69
CA LEU A 304 -25.55 3.95 -5.20
C LEU A 304 -25.98 3.05 -6.35
N PRO A 305 -25.31 3.17 -7.51
CA PRO A 305 -25.73 2.42 -8.67
C PRO A 305 -25.80 0.95 -8.28
N ARG A 306 -26.83 0.32 -8.78
CA ARG A 306 -27.12 -1.08 -8.56
C ARG A 306 -25.93 -1.91 -8.98
N LEU A 307 -25.30 -2.58 -8.03
CA LEU A 307 -24.19 -3.47 -8.32
C LEU A 307 -24.73 -4.84 -8.65
N PRO A 308 -24.40 -5.41 -9.80
CA PRO A 308 -24.80 -6.76 -10.13
C PRO A 308 -24.13 -7.77 -9.18
N PRO A 309 -24.81 -8.88 -8.85
CA PRO A 309 -24.18 -9.99 -8.17
C PRO A 309 -22.92 -10.43 -8.94
N GLY A 310 -21.83 -10.70 -8.22
CA GLY A 310 -20.55 -11.08 -8.83
C GLY A 310 -19.64 -9.91 -9.25
N ALA A 311 -20.00 -8.66 -8.93
CA ALA A 311 -19.06 -7.56 -9.04
C ALA A 311 -17.84 -7.80 -8.13
N THR A 312 -16.65 -7.71 -8.71
CA THR A 312 -15.39 -8.02 -8.01
C THR A 312 -14.67 -6.78 -7.49
N LEU A 313 -14.98 -5.62 -8.05
CA LEU A 313 -14.52 -4.29 -7.64
C LEU A 313 -15.66 -3.30 -7.78
N GLY A 314 -15.76 -2.37 -6.87
CA GLY A 314 -16.64 -1.21 -6.98
C GLY A 314 -16.00 0.00 -6.31
N ALA A 315 -16.11 1.18 -6.94
CA ALA A 315 -15.56 2.42 -6.39
C ALA A 315 -16.47 3.61 -6.72
N TYR A 316 -16.56 4.54 -5.79
CA TYR A 316 -17.27 5.81 -5.91
C TYR A 316 -16.34 6.96 -5.52
N ASN A 317 -16.38 8.05 -6.26
CA ASN A 317 -15.75 9.30 -5.91
C ASN A 317 -16.70 10.47 -6.14
N PRO A 318 -16.77 11.46 -5.23
CA PRO A 318 -17.40 12.74 -5.47
C PRO A 318 -16.61 13.55 -6.51
N PRO A 319 -17.13 14.70 -6.98
CA PRO A 319 -16.36 15.57 -7.85
C PRO A 319 -15.13 16.09 -7.12
N LEU A 320 -13.96 16.00 -7.78
CA LEU A 320 -12.70 16.49 -7.25
C LEU A 320 -12.43 17.94 -7.70
N PRO A 321 -11.65 18.73 -6.94
CA PRO A 321 -11.38 20.14 -7.24
C PRO A 321 -10.48 20.27 -8.48
N ALA A 322 -11.10 20.39 -9.68
CA ALA A 322 -10.42 20.39 -10.97
C ALA A 322 -9.35 21.49 -11.09
N GLU A 323 -9.56 22.63 -10.44
CA GLU A 323 -8.61 23.75 -10.38
C GLU A 323 -7.25 23.36 -9.79
N ARG A 324 -7.24 22.38 -8.87
CA ARG A 324 -6.00 21.87 -8.27
C ARG A 324 -5.16 21.06 -9.25
N TYR A 325 -5.79 20.50 -10.27
CA TYR A 325 -5.14 19.67 -11.29
C TYR A 325 -4.77 20.47 -12.55
N ALA A 326 -5.24 21.71 -12.70
CA ALA A 326 -5.06 22.52 -13.91
C ALA A 326 -3.57 22.78 -14.23
N ALA A 327 -2.75 23.04 -13.21
CA ALA A 327 -1.32 23.26 -13.39
C ALA A 327 -0.60 21.98 -13.87
N ILE A 328 -0.90 20.84 -13.26
CA ILE A 328 -0.33 19.54 -13.63
C ILE A 328 -0.77 19.17 -15.06
N SER A 329 -2.05 19.34 -15.37
CA SER A 329 -2.60 19.10 -16.71
C SER A 329 -1.88 19.91 -17.78
N ARG A 330 -1.65 21.20 -17.53
CA ARG A 330 -0.92 22.08 -18.45
C ARG A 330 0.53 21.63 -18.63
N ILE A 331 1.25 21.34 -17.55
CA ILE A 331 2.66 20.87 -17.61
C ILE A 331 2.75 19.58 -18.44
N LEU A 332 1.88 18.63 -18.20
CA LEU A 332 1.84 17.37 -18.97
C LEU A 332 1.50 17.62 -20.45
N GLY A 333 0.59 18.54 -20.73
CA GLY A 333 0.27 18.98 -22.09
C GLY A 333 1.47 19.62 -22.79
N ASP A 334 2.18 20.52 -22.09
CA ASP A 334 3.37 21.21 -22.61
C ASP A 334 4.52 20.23 -22.85
N LEU A 335 4.76 19.28 -21.95
CA LEU A 335 5.72 18.19 -22.12
C LEU A 335 5.39 17.36 -23.37
N THR A 336 4.14 16.93 -23.50
CA THR A 336 3.69 16.12 -24.62
C THR A 336 3.88 16.88 -25.93
N GLU A 337 3.42 18.13 -26.01
CA GLU A 337 3.52 18.95 -27.22
C GLU A 337 4.99 19.28 -27.55
N GLY A 338 5.78 19.67 -26.54
CA GLY A 338 7.20 20.02 -26.72
C GLY A 338 8.04 18.84 -27.18
N TYR A 339 7.84 17.65 -26.60
CA TYR A 339 8.52 16.43 -27.04
C TYR A 339 8.16 16.08 -28.50
N LEU A 340 6.89 16.10 -28.87
CA LEU A 340 6.44 15.81 -30.21
C LEU A 340 6.91 16.89 -31.23
N GLU A 341 7.10 18.13 -30.78
CA GLU A 341 7.71 19.20 -31.61
C GLU A 341 9.18 18.92 -31.88
N TYR A 342 9.94 18.54 -30.87
CA TYR A 342 11.34 18.10 -31.00
C TYR A 342 11.47 16.94 -32.00
N GLU A 343 10.57 15.97 -31.94
CA GLU A 343 10.53 14.83 -32.86
C GLU A 343 9.91 15.18 -34.24
N LYS A 344 9.66 16.46 -34.51
CA LYS A 344 9.13 16.97 -35.79
C LYS A 344 7.78 16.35 -36.22
N VAL A 345 6.95 15.98 -35.23
CA VAL A 345 5.59 15.50 -35.48
C VAL A 345 4.73 16.67 -35.97
N PRO A 346 3.78 16.46 -36.93
CA PRO A 346 2.92 17.51 -37.43
C PRO A 346 2.12 18.24 -36.34
N GLU A 347 1.92 19.56 -36.49
CA GLU A 347 1.27 20.40 -35.48
C GLU A 347 -0.13 19.92 -35.10
N ALA A 348 -0.93 19.50 -36.09
CA ALA A 348 -2.28 18.98 -35.84
C ALA A 348 -2.26 17.74 -34.88
N THR A 349 -1.28 16.85 -35.06
CA THR A 349 -1.08 15.68 -34.21
C THR A 349 -0.62 16.08 -32.81
N ARG A 350 0.33 17.02 -32.71
CA ARG A 350 0.82 17.54 -31.43
C ARG A 350 -0.31 18.15 -30.60
N LYS A 351 -1.12 19.03 -31.21
CA LYS A 351 -2.28 19.66 -30.57
C LYS A 351 -3.33 18.63 -30.12
N ARG A 352 -3.54 17.57 -30.92
CA ARG A 352 -4.43 16.48 -30.54
C ARG A 352 -3.89 15.70 -29.35
N ALA A 353 -2.61 15.34 -29.36
CA ALA A 353 -1.96 14.66 -28.25
C ALA A 353 -2.04 15.48 -26.95
N ARG A 354 -1.77 16.80 -27.04
CA ARG A 354 -1.94 17.73 -25.93
C ARG A 354 -3.36 17.70 -25.36
N ARG A 355 -4.38 17.82 -26.20
CA ARG A 355 -5.79 17.78 -25.75
C ARG A 355 -6.12 16.48 -25.03
N VAL A 356 -5.66 15.34 -25.54
CA VAL A 356 -5.86 14.05 -24.88
C VAL A 356 -5.22 14.06 -23.52
N THR A 357 -3.93 14.47 -23.42
CA THR A 357 -3.20 14.52 -22.14
C THR A 357 -3.90 15.43 -21.12
N GLU A 358 -4.32 16.61 -21.55
CA GLU A 358 -5.01 17.57 -20.68
C GLU A 358 -6.42 17.11 -20.26
N SER A 359 -7.16 16.42 -21.14
CA SER A 359 -8.55 16.03 -20.90
C SER A 359 -8.76 15.07 -19.73
N TRP A 360 -7.73 14.31 -19.36
CA TRP A 360 -7.78 13.38 -18.23
C TRP A 360 -7.87 14.09 -16.87
N LEU A 361 -7.30 15.31 -16.76
CA LEU A 361 -7.17 16.02 -15.49
C LEU A 361 -7.94 17.34 -15.43
N THR A 362 -8.45 17.83 -16.57
CA THR A 362 -9.17 19.12 -16.62
C THR A 362 -10.50 19.10 -15.89
N LYS A 363 -11.14 17.95 -15.79
CA LYS A 363 -12.43 17.79 -15.12
C LYS A 363 -12.51 16.39 -14.51
N LEU A 364 -12.67 16.34 -13.21
CA LEU A 364 -12.80 15.12 -12.42
C LEU A 364 -14.20 15.08 -11.79
N PRO A 365 -15.24 14.78 -12.57
CA PRO A 365 -16.61 14.77 -12.10
C PRO A 365 -16.86 13.63 -11.11
N GLU A 366 -17.99 13.70 -10.44
CA GLU A 366 -18.50 12.58 -9.68
C GLU A 366 -18.56 11.34 -10.55
N GLY A 367 -18.07 10.23 -10.03
CA GLY A 367 -17.98 8.98 -10.77
C GLY A 367 -18.25 7.77 -9.89
N PHE A 368 -18.67 6.74 -10.56
CA PHE A 368 -18.85 5.42 -10.01
C PHE A 368 -18.37 4.39 -11.03
N ALA A 369 -17.62 3.40 -10.56
CA ALA A 369 -17.15 2.30 -11.40
C ALA A 369 -17.34 0.96 -10.70
N PHE A 370 -17.61 -0.08 -11.46
CA PHE A 370 -17.52 -1.45 -11.00
C PHE A 370 -16.94 -2.36 -12.07
N THR A 371 -16.36 -3.47 -11.63
CA THR A 371 -15.77 -4.48 -12.51
C THR A 371 -16.44 -5.83 -12.26
N MET A 372 -16.75 -6.52 -13.33
CA MET A 372 -17.25 -7.89 -13.31
C MET A 372 -16.30 -8.80 -14.09
N SER A 373 -16.04 -9.96 -13.51
CA SER A 373 -15.39 -11.04 -14.24
C SER A 373 -16.37 -11.72 -15.20
N PRO A 374 -15.89 -12.33 -16.31
CA PRO A 374 -16.75 -13.05 -17.23
C PRO A 374 -17.54 -14.16 -16.52
N THR A 375 -18.83 -14.28 -16.85
CA THR A 375 -19.76 -15.21 -16.17
C THR A 375 -19.71 -16.65 -16.68
N GLN A 376 -18.84 -16.97 -17.65
CA GLN A 376 -18.72 -18.33 -18.14
C GLN A 376 -18.14 -19.26 -17.07
N LYS A 377 -18.66 -20.53 -17.02
CA LYS A 377 -18.20 -21.58 -16.10
C LYS A 377 -16.70 -21.83 -16.12
N ASP A 378 -16.04 -21.43 -17.20
CA ASP A 378 -14.59 -21.49 -17.41
C ASP A 378 -13.87 -20.17 -17.08
N ALA A 379 -14.43 -19.35 -16.19
CA ALA A 379 -13.87 -18.05 -15.80
C ALA A 379 -12.38 -18.13 -15.36
N ILE A 380 -11.97 -19.26 -14.84
CA ILE A 380 -10.59 -19.56 -14.40
C ILE A 380 -9.64 -19.78 -15.59
N GLY A 381 -10.15 -20.04 -16.76
CA GLY A 381 -9.39 -20.15 -18.01
C GLY A 381 -9.88 -19.18 -19.09
N SER A 382 -10.81 -18.30 -18.72
CA SER A 382 -11.39 -17.35 -19.64
C SER A 382 -10.33 -16.37 -20.13
N ARG A 383 -10.18 -16.34 -21.46
CA ARG A 383 -9.29 -15.41 -22.18
C ARG A 383 -9.87 -14.00 -22.28
N HIS A 384 -11.10 -13.80 -21.82
CA HIS A 384 -11.78 -12.52 -21.86
C HIS A 384 -11.35 -11.61 -20.71
N ALA A 385 -11.18 -10.33 -21.03
CA ALA A 385 -10.92 -9.30 -20.04
C ALA A 385 -12.15 -9.08 -19.15
N ASP A 386 -11.93 -8.63 -17.92
CA ASP A 386 -13.04 -8.17 -17.08
C ASP A 386 -13.76 -7.01 -17.74
N THR A 387 -15.06 -6.95 -17.59
CA THR A 387 -15.85 -5.81 -18.00
C THR A 387 -15.90 -4.79 -16.87
N THR A 388 -15.41 -3.58 -17.15
CA THR A 388 -15.58 -2.45 -16.23
C THR A 388 -16.65 -1.52 -16.75
N VAL A 389 -17.58 -1.14 -15.90
CA VAL A 389 -18.62 -0.14 -16.16
C VAL A 389 -18.34 1.07 -15.29
N THR A 390 -18.16 2.21 -15.92
CA THR A 390 -17.98 3.51 -15.24
C THR A 390 -19.16 4.40 -15.57
N ARG A 391 -19.85 4.95 -14.57
CA ARG A 391 -20.82 6.03 -14.74
C ARG A 391 -20.19 7.34 -14.32
N ILE A 392 -20.25 8.32 -15.16
CA ILE A 392 -19.67 9.65 -14.95
C ILE A 392 -20.81 10.67 -14.99
N SER A 393 -20.91 11.54 -13.99
CA SER A 393 -21.95 12.56 -13.87
C SER A 393 -21.62 13.77 -14.75
N GLU A 394 -21.54 13.53 -16.07
CA GLU A 394 -21.42 14.56 -17.09
C GLU A 394 -21.96 14.08 -18.46
N PRO A 395 -22.37 15.01 -19.34
CA PRO A 395 -22.76 14.68 -20.70
C PRO A 395 -21.63 14.05 -21.51
N SER A 396 -21.97 13.18 -22.46
CA SER A 396 -21.01 12.33 -23.19
C SER A 396 -20.07 13.07 -24.16
N ALA A 397 -20.34 14.34 -24.49
CA ALA A 397 -19.61 15.07 -25.54
C ALA A 397 -18.07 15.10 -25.27
N ARG A 398 -17.64 15.42 -24.05
CA ARG A 398 -16.21 15.44 -23.69
C ARG A 398 -15.59 14.05 -23.78
N ILE A 399 -16.27 13.05 -23.24
CA ILE A 399 -15.78 11.65 -23.22
C ILE A 399 -15.67 11.12 -24.65
N LEU A 400 -16.69 11.35 -25.49
CA LEU A 400 -16.67 10.97 -26.91
C LEU A 400 -15.54 11.69 -27.67
N GLY A 401 -15.32 12.98 -27.37
CA GLY A 401 -14.23 13.77 -27.96
C GLY A 401 -12.87 13.17 -27.58
N MET A 402 -12.65 12.88 -26.32
CA MET A 402 -11.41 12.26 -25.81
C MET A 402 -11.12 10.92 -26.50
N TYR A 403 -12.06 9.99 -26.51
CA TYR A 403 -11.85 8.70 -27.19
C TYR A 403 -11.66 8.86 -28.70
N THR A 404 -12.35 9.81 -29.34
CA THR A 404 -12.16 10.11 -30.77
C THR A 404 -10.74 10.62 -31.03
N ASP A 405 -10.21 11.52 -30.18
CA ASP A 405 -8.85 12.02 -30.32
C ASP A 405 -7.80 10.92 -30.04
N ILE A 406 -8.00 10.06 -29.03
CA ILE A 406 -7.12 8.91 -28.77
C ILE A 406 -7.03 8.00 -30.01
N LEU A 407 -8.18 7.65 -30.59
CA LEU A 407 -8.21 6.79 -31.76
C LEU A 407 -7.57 7.43 -32.98
N ALA A 408 -7.80 8.74 -33.17
CA ALA A 408 -7.15 9.46 -34.25
C ALA A 408 -5.63 9.51 -34.10
N LEU A 409 -5.11 9.58 -32.85
CA LEU A 409 -3.67 9.47 -32.56
C LEU A 409 -3.14 8.07 -32.90
N LEU A 410 -3.83 7.00 -32.52
CA LEU A 410 -3.45 5.63 -32.89
C LEU A 410 -3.39 5.41 -34.40
N GLY A 411 -4.24 6.12 -35.17
CA GLY A 411 -4.23 6.11 -36.63
C GLY A 411 -3.24 7.07 -37.30
N ASP A 412 -2.58 7.96 -36.54
CA ASP A 412 -1.81 9.08 -37.06
C ASP A 412 -0.49 8.64 -37.73
N ALA A 413 -0.27 9.11 -38.97
CA ALA A 413 0.92 8.76 -39.73
C ALA A 413 2.22 9.35 -39.16
N GLY A 414 2.15 10.53 -38.53
CA GLY A 414 3.30 11.16 -37.87
C GLY A 414 3.76 10.39 -36.64
N LEU A 415 2.82 9.96 -35.80
CA LEU A 415 3.13 9.10 -34.64
C LEU A 415 3.60 7.70 -35.07
N LYS A 416 3.01 7.11 -36.11
CA LYS A 416 3.50 5.85 -36.69
C LYS A 416 4.96 5.98 -37.12
N LYS A 417 5.29 7.06 -37.82
CA LYS A 417 6.68 7.32 -38.25
C LYS A 417 7.61 7.46 -37.05
N LEU A 418 7.22 8.24 -36.04
CA LEU A 418 8.01 8.42 -34.82
C LEU A 418 8.29 7.08 -34.11
N VAL A 419 7.23 6.29 -33.88
CA VAL A 419 7.38 4.98 -33.23
C VAL A 419 8.31 4.06 -34.04
N LYS A 420 8.14 4.02 -35.37
CA LYS A 420 9.03 3.26 -36.26
C LYS A 420 10.50 3.72 -36.20
N GLN A 421 10.75 5.00 -35.94
CA GLN A 421 12.11 5.54 -35.81
C GLN A 421 12.75 5.24 -34.46
N LYS A 422 11.95 5.24 -33.40
CA LYS A 422 12.45 5.01 -32.01
C LYS A 422 12.56 3.54 -31.67
N VAL A 423 11.71 2.72 -32.22
CA VAL A 423 11.80 1.27 -32.10
C VAL A 423 12.75 0.82 -33.23
N THR A 424 13.92 0.27 -32.90
CA THR A 424 14.99 -0.14 -33.83
C THR A 424 14.58 -1.21 -34.85
N MET A 425 13.30 -1.27 -35.23
CA MET A 425 12.66 -2.39 -35.90
C MET A 425 11.87 -1.97 -37.12
N LYS A 426 11.85 -2.87 -38.10
CA LYS A 426 10.93 -2.79 -39.23
C LYS A 426 9.52 -3.16 -38.77
N LEU A 427 8.82 -2.24 -38.06
CA LEU A 427 7.41 -2.37 -37.75
C LEU A 427 6.62 -2.42 -39.07
N ASP A 428 6.14 -3.62 -39.43
CA ASP A 428 5.20 -3.78 -40.54
C ASP A 428 3.89 -3.03 -40.23
N ASP A 429 3.32 -2.35 -41.22
CA ASP A 429 2.04 -1.67 -41.06
C ASP A 429 0.89 -2.62 -40.66
N LYS A 430 1.04 -3.93 -40.91
CA LYS A 430 0.09 -4.97 -40.51
C LYS A 430 0.02 -5.14 -38.97
N LEU A 431 1.13 -4.84 -38.28
CA LEU A 431 1.22 -4.95 -36.81
C LEU A 431 0.64 -3.75 -36.08
N TRP A 432 0.42 -2.63 -36.80
CA TRP A 432 -0.13 -1.43 -36.19
C TRP A 432 -1.57 -1.65 -35.71
N PRO A 433 -1.98 -1.14 -34.53
CA PRO A 433 -3.33 -1.30 -34.02
C PRO A 433 -4.37 -0.84 -35.06
N LYS A 434 -5.34 -1.70 -35.33
CA LYS A 434 -6.51 -1.33 -36.14
C LYS A 434 -7.55 -0.73 -35.23
N VAL A 435 -8.08 0.41 -35.66
CA VAL A 435 -9.04 1.18 -34.86
C VAL A 435 -10.32 1.33 -35.66
N THR A 436 -11.45 1.05 -35.01
CA THR A 436 -12.78 1.27 -35.59
C THR A 436 -13.66 2.05 -34.64
N LYS A 437 -14.57 2.86 -35.21
CA LYS A 437 -15.63 3.59 -34.51
C LYS A 437 -16.93 3.32 -35.21
N LYS A 438 -17.95 2.87 -34.48
CA LYS A 438 -19.26 2.59 -35.07
C LYS A 438 -20.40 2.87 -34.09
N PRO A 439 -21.61 3.21 -34.58
CA PRO A 439 -22.78 3.26 -33.71
C PRO A 439 -23.04 1.87 -33.12
N PHE A 440 -23.53 1.86 -31.89
CA PHE A 440 -23.86 0.63 -31.17
C PHE A 440 -25.19 0.80 -30.42
N LYS A 441 -25.95 -0.27 -30.33
CA LYS A 441 -27.22 -0.24 -29.61
C LYS A 441 -27.09 -1.02 -28.30
N LEU A 442 -27.16 -0.31 -27.20
CA LEU A 442 -27.22 -0.91 -25.87
C LEU A 442 -28.68 -1.04 -25.43
N ALA A 443 -29.10 -2.24 -25.03
CA ALA A 443 -30.48 -2.49 -24.64
C ALA A 443 -30.87 -1.62 -23.42
N GLY A 444 -32.09 -1.04 -23.49
CA GLY A 444 -32.64 -0.23 -22.41
C GLY A 444 -32.26 1.24 -22.41
N PHE A 445 -31.46 1.73 -23.39
CA PHE A 445 -31.16 3.15 -23.56
C PHE A 445 -31.89 3.74 -24.77
N LYS A 446 -32.31 5.01 -24.64
CA LYS A 446 -32.98 5.73 -25.73
C LYS A 446 -32.00 6.22 -26.79
N ALA A 447 -30.87 6.76 -26.36
CA ALA A 447 -29.82 7.26 -27.24
C ALA A 447 -28.91 6.11 -27.73
N PRO A 448 -28.39 6.17 -28.96
CA PRO A 448 -27.40 5.21 -29.42
C PRO A 448 -26.06 5.40 -28.70
N ALA A 449 -25.38 4.31 -28.40
CA ALA A 449 -24.01 4.31 -27.94
C ALA A 449 -23.02 4.46 -29.11
N THR A 450 -21.81 4.80 -28.80
CA THR A 450 -20.66 4.72 -29.71
C THR A 450 -19.72 3.62 -29.22
N LEU A 451 -19.43 2.67 -30.09
CA LEU A 451 -18.45 1.62 -29.85
C LEU A 451 -17.12 1.99 -30.52
N PHE A 452 -16.09 1.96 -29.75
CA PHE A 452 -14.70 2.08 -30.16
C PHE A 452 -14.01 0.73 -29.96
N GLU A 453 -13.27 0.29 -31.00
CA GLU A 453 -12.60 -1.00 -30.98
C GLU A 453 -11.17 -0.82 -31.47
N VAL A 454 -10.22 -1.30 -30.66
CA VAL A 454 -8.80 -1.37 -30.99
C VAL A 454 -8.41 -2.83 -31.01
N THR A 455 -7.87 -3.31 -32.13
CA THR A 455 -7.29 -4.66 -32.25
C THR A 455 -5.81 -4.57 -32.56
N ALA A 456 -5.00 -5.31 -31.81
CA ALA A 456 -3.55 -5.37 -32.02
C ALA A 456 -3.06 -6.79 -31.78
N ASP A 457 -2.09 -7.22 -32.60
CA ASP A 457 -1.36 -8.47 -32.39
C ASP A 457 -0.17 -8.22 -31.45
N PHE A 458 -0.43 -8.32 -30.17
CA PHE A 458 0.60 -8.05 -29.14
C PHE A 458 1.71 -9.10 -29.12
N LYS A 459 1.45 -10.34 -29.55
CA LYS A 459 2.49 -11.37 -29.65
C LYS A 459 3.47 -11.06 -30.77
N ALA A 460 2.94 -10.61 -31.90
CA ALA A 460 3.78 -10.15 -32.98
C ALA A 460 4.56 -8.88 -32.59
N TRP A 461 3.98 -7.99 -31.78
CA TRP A 461 4.70 -6.86 -31.18
C TRP A 461 5.81 -7.31 -30.23
N ALA A 462 5.52 -8.23 -29.31
CA ALA A 462 6.49 -8.76 -28.36
C ALA A 462 7.65 -9.51 -29.03
N ALA A 463 7.38 -10.22 -30.13
CA ALA A 463 8.41 -10.94 -30.88
C ALA A 463 9.40 -10.02 -31.60
N LEU A 464 9.09 -8.73 -31.68
CA LEU A 464 9.90 -7.76 -32.40
C LEU A 464 11.08 -7.20 -31.58
N ASP A 465 11.01 -7.12 -30.27
CA ASP A 465 12.09 -6.56 -29.41
C ASP A 465 12.03 -7.13 -27.99
N ALA A 466 13.14 -7.70 -27.54
CA ALA A 466 13.26 -8.23 -26.18
C ALA A 466 13.10 -7.15 -25.09
N SER A 467 13.38 -5.89 -25.39
CA SER A 467 13.14 -4.76 -24.47
C SER A 467 11.67 -4.41 -24.37
N ILE A 468 10.94 -4.51 -25.49
CA ILE A 468 9.47 -4.37 -25.51
C ILE A 468 8.84 -5.59 -24.85
N GLU A 469 9.37 -6.79 -25.06
CA GLU A 469 8.92 -7.99 -24.35
C GLU A 469 9.02 -7.81 -22.84
N LYS A 470 10.09 -7.20 -22.33
CA LYS A 470 10.26 -6.91 -20.90
C LYS A 470 9.24 -5.90 -20.37
N VAL A 471 8.96 -4.83 -21.12
CA VAL A 471 7.96 -3.80 -20.75
C VAL A 471 6.53 -4.32 -20.94
N LEU A 472 6.28 -5.11 -21.98
CA LEU A 472 4.98 -5.69 -22.26
C LEU A 472 4.70 -6.97 -21.47
N LYS A 473 5.73 -7.64 -20.93
CA LYS A 473 5.58 -8.84 -20.10
C LYS A 473 4.69 -8.62 -18.89
N ASP A 474 4.75 -7.41 -18.33
CA ASP A 474 3.87 -6.99 -17.24
C ASP A 474 2.47 -6.58 -17.74
N MET A 475 2.30 -6.36 -19.04
CA MET A 475 1.04 -5.93 -19.69
C MET A 475 0.42 -7.02 -20.58
N LEU A 476 1.19 -8.06 -20.94
CA LEU A 476 0.75 -9.15 -21.81
C LEU A 476 0.05 -10.24 -20.99
N PRO A 477 -0.94 -10.92 -21.59
CA PRO A 477 -1.51 -12.11 -21.00
C PRO A 477 -0.47 -13.24 -20.94
N PRO A 478 -0.64 -14.20 -20.02
CA PRO A 478 0.26 -15.34 -19.88
C PRO A 478 0.40 -16.13 -21.20
N PRO A 479 1.55 -16.82 -21.39
CA PRO A 479 1.78 -17.68 -22.56
C PRO A 479 0.62 -18.66 -22.79
N GLY A 480 0.13 -18.75 -24.03
CA GLY A 480 -1.00 -19.60 -24.41
C GLY A 480 -2.37 -18.90 -24.45
N SER A 481 -2.47 -17.64 -24.03
CA SER A 481 -3.66 -16.82 -24.31
C SER A 481 -3.69 -16.33 -25.75
N ASN A 482 -4.89 -16.05 -26.28
CA ASN A 482 -5.05 -15.63 -27.68
C ASN A 482 -4.23 -14.40 -28.01
N GLU A 483 -3.57 -14.49 -29.14
CA GLU A 483 -2.54 -13.60 -29.64
C GLU A 483 -3.08 -12.24 -30.06
N LEU A 484 -4.38 -12.17 -30.38
CA LEU A 484 -5.04 -10.93 -30.78
C LEU A 484 -5.74 -10.32 -29.57
N LYS A 485 -5.24 -9.17 -29.10
CA LYS A 485 -5.96 -8.37 -28.11
C LYS A 485 -6.90 -7.42 -28.77
N ARG A 486 -8.12 -7.48 -28.29
CA ARG A 486 -9.20 -6.58 -28.62
C ARG A 486 -9.55 -5.75 -27.38
N ILE A 487 -9.46 -4.45 -27.50
CA ILE A 487 -9.94 -3.51 -26.50
C ILE A 487 -11.18 -2.86 -27.05
N VAL A 488 -12.27 -2.97 -26.33
CA VAL A 488 -13.55 -2.37 -26.69
C VAL A 488 -13.92 -1.34 -25.64
N VAL A 489 -14.31 -0.17 -26.11
CA VAL A 489 -14.91 0.88 -25.28
C VAL A 489 -16.28 1.23 -25.85
N ILE A 490 -17.32 1.14 -25.03
CA ILE A 490 -18.67 1.58 -25.40
C ILE A 490 -18.98 2.82 -24.57
N VAL A 491 -19.24 3.94 -25.23
CA VAL A 491 -19.67 5.19 -24.60
C VAL A 491 -21.16 5.35 -24.83
N GLN A 492 -21.94 5.30 -23.76
CA GLN A 492 -23.39 5.36 -23.77
C GLN A 492 -23.87 6.64 -23.08
N PRO A 493 -24.47 7.59 -23.83
CA PRO A 493 -25.15 8.74 -23.23
C PRO A 493 -26.37 8.30 -22.40
N ASP A 494 -26.56 8.93 -21.23
CA ASP A 494 -27.71 8.71 -20.35
C ASP A 494 -28.14 10.04 -19.69
N GLY A 495 -28.77 10.92 -20.46
CA GLY A 495 -29.11 12.28 -20.04
C GLY A 495 -27.86 13.09 -19.69
N ASP A 496 -27.80 13.60 -18.47
CA ASP A 496 -26.66 14.38 -17.95
C ASP A 496 -25.49 13.50 -17.47
N SER A 497 -25.58 12.19 -17.66
CA SER A 497 -24.55 11.22 -17.30
C SER A 497 -24.08 10.45 -18.53
N THR A 498 -22.93 9.80 -18.37
CA THR A 498 -22.35 8.94 -19.40
C THR A 498 -21.92 7.62 -18.77
N TYR A 499 -22.30 6.51 -19.39
CA TYR A 499 -21.69 5.22 -19.09
C TYR A 499 -20.53 4.96 -20.06
N VAL A 500 -19.41 4.52 -19.50
CA VAL A 500 -18.26 4.03 -20.25
C VAL A 500 -18.05 2.58 -19.86
N LEU A 501 -18.21 1.67 -20.81
CA LEU A 501 -17.94 0.26 -20.62
C LEU A 501 -16.61 -0.05 -21.29
N THR A 502 -15.74 -0.77 -20.60
CA THR A 502 -14.46 -1.24 -21.15
C THR A 502 -14.35 -2.76 -20.98
N GLY A 503 -13.81 -3.43 -21.99
CA GLY A 503 -13.68 -4.89 -22.03
C GLY A 503 -13.10 -5.33 -23.36
N ASP A 504 -13.30 -6.59 -23.72
CA ASP A 504 -12.86 -7.16 -24.99
C ASP A 504 -14.01 -7.80 -25.80
N ASP A 505 -15.16 -8.06 -25.16
CA ASP A 505 -16.35 -8.63 -25.81
C ASP A 505 -17.60 -7.74 -25.64
N PRO A 506 -18.10 -7.10 -26.72
CA PRO A 506 -19.32 -6.28 -26.67
C PRO A 506 -20.56 -7.05 -26.20
N ALA A 507 -20.65 -8.36 -26.44
CA ALA A 507 -21.80 -9.15 -26.04
C ALA A 507 -21.82 -9.33 -24.52
N GLU A 508 -20.67 -9.67 -23.91
CA GLU A 508 -20.54 -9.77 -22.45
C GLU A 508 -20.75 -8.39 -21.79
N MET A 509 -20.18 -7.33 -22.35
CA MET A 509 -20.38 -5.96 -21.87
C MET A 509 -21.87 -5.57 -21.87
N THR A 510 -22.62 -5.97 -22.89
CA THR A 510 -24.07 -5.73 -22.98
C THR A 510 -24.82 -6.50 -21.90
N LYS A 511 -24.45 -7.74 -21.63
CA LYS A 511 -25.02 -8.58 -20.57
C LYS A 511 -24.77 -7.98 -19.19
N VAL A 512 -23.51 -7.61 -18.90
CA VAL A 512 -23.14 -6.95 -17.64
C VAL A 512 -23.95 -5.67 -17.42
N MET A 513 -24.14 -4.85 -18.46
CA MET A 513 -24.96 -3.64 -18.37
C MET A 513 -26.44 -3.96 -18.13
N ALA A 514 -26.96 -5.00 -18.74
CA ALA A 514 -28.34 -5.45 -18.52
C ALA A 514 -28.55 -5.96 -17.08
N GLU A 515 -27.60 -6.69 -16.52
CA GLU A 515 -27.60 -7.14 -15.14
C GLU A 515 -27.53 -5.95 -14.17
N HIS A 516 -26.60 -5.01 -14.43
CA HIS A 516 -26.49 -3.77 -13.67
C HIS A 516 -27.82 -3.01 -13.57
N ARG A 517 -28.56 -2.90 -14.65
CA ARG A 517 -29.84 -2.20 -14.67
C ARG A 517 -30.96 -2.93 -13.92
N LYS A 518 -30.86 -4.23 -13.75
CA LYS A 518 -31.83 -5.07 -13.02
C LYS A 518 -31.49 -5.18 -11.53
N ALA A 519 -30.24 -4.95 -11.15
CA ALA A 519 -29.79 -5.14 -9.78
C ALA A 519 -30.44 -4.14 -8.81
N GLU A 520 -30.68 -4.56 -7.59
CA GLU A 520 -31.21 -3.69 -6.54
C GLU A 520 -30.13 -2.74 -5.97
N PRO A 521 -30.48 -1.54 -5.51
CA PRO A 521 -29.52 -0.61 -4.95
C PRO A 521 -28.92 -1.12 -3.64
N GLY A 522 -27.62 -1.01 -3.47
CA GLY A 522 -27.03 -0.91 -2.14
C GLY A 522 -26.49 -2.18 -1.49
N MET A 523 -26.24 -3.26 -2.22
CA MET A 523 -25.78 -4.52 -1.58
C MET A 523 -24.34 -4.50 -1.02
N PHE A 524 -23.43 -3.65 -1.48
CA PHE A 524 -22.00 -3.80 -1.20
C PHE A 524 -21.29 -2.61 -0.52
N PHE A 525 -21.88 -1.45 -0.48
CA PHE A 525 -21.27 -0.36 0.27
C PHE A 525 -21.74 -0.42 1.72
N ALA A 526 -20.97 -1.09 2.56
CA ALA A 526 -21.10 -0.88 4.00
C ALA A 526 -20.95 0.61 4.30
N LYS A 527 -21.82 1.17 5.13
CA LYS A 527 -21.67 2.56 5.58
C LYS A 527 -20.25 2.73 6.13
N PRO A 528 -19.50 3.75 5.68
CA PRO A 528 -18.21 4.04 6.28
C PRO A 528 -18.40 4.17 7.78
N ALA A 529 -17.57 3.49 8.54
CA ALA A 529 -17.76 3.27 9.98
C ALA A 529 -17.84 4.56 10.81
N ARG A 530 -17.48 5.72 10.26
CA ARG A 530 -17.36 6.99 11.01
C ARG A 530 -17.96 8.23 10.39
N ASN A 531 -18.18 8.31 9.09
CA ASN A 531 -18.69 9.54 8.45
C ASN A 531 -19.62 9.23 7.30
N ASP A 532 -20.74 9.94 7.26
CA ASP A 532 -21.65 9.91 6.12
C ASP A 532 -21.08 10.61 4.87
N LYS A 533 -19.86 11.18 4.97
CA LYS A 533 -19.23 11.96 3.89
C LYS A 533 -17.89 11.36 3.52
N VAL A 534 -17.73 11.00 2.26
CA VAL A 534 -16.53 10.33 1.72
C VAL A 534 -15.92 11.11 0.57
N LEU A 535 -14.60 10.97 0.40
CA LEU A 535 -13.85 11.38 -0.78
C LEU A 535 -13.64 10.22 -1.76
N LEU A 536 -13.65 9.01 -1.25
CA LEU A 536 -13.58 7.77 -1.99
C LEU A 536 -14.25 6.69 -1.16
N ALA A 537 -15.01 5.82 -1.77
CA ALA A 537 -15.51 4.62 -1.10
C ALA A 537 -15.61 3.47 -2.10
N GLY A 538 -15.44 2.25 -1.63
CA GLY A 538 -15.52 1.11 -2.52
C GLY A 538 -15.33 -0.21 -1.82
N PHE A 539 -15.22 -1.25 -2.64
CA PHE A 539 -14.84 -2.58 -2.22
C PHE A 539 -14.01 -3.27 -3.31
N MET A 540 -13.28 -4.29 -2.91
CA MET A 540 -12.64 -5.24 -3.79
C MET A 540 -12.73 -6.64 -3.20
N THR A 541 -12.68 -7.67 -4.04
CA THR A 541 -12.66 -9.07 -3.62
C THR A 541 -11.28 -9.68 -3.84
N LEU A 542 -10.99 -10.81 -3.18
CA LEU A 542 -9.76 -11.55 -3.46
C LEU A 542 -9.68 -12.02 -4.92
N ASN A 543 -10.82 -12.34 -5.54
CA ASN A 543 -10.87 -12.70 -6.95
C ASN A 543 -10.34 -11.59 -7.86
N TYR A 544 -10.70 -10.33 -7.60
CA TYR A 544 -10.16 -9.19 -8.34
C TYR A 544 -8.63 -9.09 -8.19
N ILE A 545 -8.14 -9.21 -6.95
CA ILE A 545 -6.70 -9.15 -6.65
C ILE A 545 -5.95 -10.28 -7.35
N ALA A 546 -6.43 -11.52 -7.23
CA ALA A 546 -5.81 -12.70 -7.83
C ALA A 546 -5.73 -12.60 -9.36
N ARG A 547 -6.81 -12.20 -10.02
CA ARG A 547 -6.82 -12.02 -11.47
C ARG A 547 -5.88 -10.90 -11.93
N THR A 548 -5.75 -9.85 -11.14
CA THR A 548 -4.81 -8.76 -11.42
C THR A 548 -3.36 -9.28 -11.34
N ILE A 549 -3.03 -10.08 -10.32
CA ILE A 549 -1.72 -10.69 -10.14
C ILE A 549 -1.43 -11.71 -11.26
N GLU A 550 -2.39 -12.56 -11.62
CA GLU A 550 -2.23 -13.54 -12.70
C GLU A 550 -2.00 -12.88 -14.06
N ARG A 551 -2.66 -11.75 -14.32
CA ARG A 551 -2.43 -10.96 -15.53
C ARG A 551 -1.02 -10.38 -15.61
N SER A 552 -0.36 -10.15 -14.49
CA SER A 552 1.06 -9.75 -14.46
C SER A 552 2.03 -10.90 -14.77
N GLY A 553 1.53 -12.13 -14.99
CA GLY A 553 2.33 -13.30 -15.33
C GLY A 553 3.17 -13.89 -14.19
N LYS A 554 3.00 -13.35 -12.97
CA LYS A 554 3.84 -13.73 -11.80
C LYS A 554 3.38 -15.02 -11.10
N THR A 555 2.10 -15.38 -11.21
CA THR A 555 1.54 -16.54 -10.48
C THR A 555 0.40 -17.16 -11.28
N GLU A 556 0.54 -18.42 -11.70
CA GLU A 556 -0.58 -19.19 -12.27
C GLU A 556 -1.32 -19.96 -11.17
N GLY A 557 -2.64 -20.04 -11.27
CA GLY A 557 -3.47 -20.92 -10.45
C GLY A 557 -4.01 -20.32 -9.15
N VAL A 558 -3.70 -19.05 -8.83
CA VAL A 558 -4.24 -18.38 -7.62
C VAL A 558 -5.75 -18.21 -7.71
N SER A 559 -6.27 -17.77 -8.86
CA SER A 559 -7.72 -17.64 -9.09
C SER A 559 -8.43 -18.99 -9.00
N LYS A 560 -7.80 -20.07 -9.49
CA LYS A 560 -8.34 -21.42 -9.37
C LYS A 560 -8.38 -21.89 -7.91
N ALA A 561 -7.33 -21.61 -7.15
CA ALA A 561 -7.25 -21.93 -5.74
C ALA A 561 -8.31 -21.16 -4.93
N LEU A 562 -8.51 -19.88 -5.23
CA LEU A 562 -9.56 -19.06 -4.61
C LEU A 562 -10.97 -19.54 -4.97
N ALA A 563 -11.22 -19.94 -6.22
CA ALA A 563 -12.51 -20.48 -6.61
C ALA A 563 -12.86 -21.80 -5.88
N ALA A 564 -11.87 -22.55 -5.41
CA ALA A 564 -12.04 -23.73 -4.58
C ALA A 564 -12.12 -23.42 -3.07
N ALA A 565 -11.86 -22.19 -2.66
CA ALA A 565 -11.91 -21.77 -1.26
C ALA A 565 -13.35 -21.69 -0.75
N PRO A 566 -13.60 -21.75 0.58
CA PRO A 566 -14.93 -21.82 1.18
C PRO A 566 -15.91 -20.71 0.76
N ASN A 567 -15.42 -19.48 0.57
CA ASN A 567 -16.23 -18.34 0.14
C ASN A 567 -15.86 -17.89 -1.28
N HIS A 568 -15.13 -18.71 -2.04
CA HIS A 568 -14.79 -18.52 -3.45
C HIS A 568 -14.03 -17.22 -3.75
N GLY A 569 -13.40 -16.56 -2.75
CA GLY A 569 -12.75 -15.28 -2.90
C GLY A 569 -13.68 -14.11 -3.22
N GLU A 570 -14.99 -14.27 -3.02
CA GLU A 570 -16.03 -13.28 -3.38
C GLU A 570 -16.38 -12.33 -2.23
N THR A 571 -15.90 -12.60 -1.01
CA THR A 571 -16.17 -11.73 0.14
C THR A 571 -15.54 -10.35 -0.07
N PRO A 572 -16.33 -9.25 0.02
CA PRO A 572 -15.84 -7.91 -0.21
C PRO A 572 -14.97 -7.42 0.95
N ILE A 573 -13.81 -6.87 0.60
CA ILE A 573 -12.99 -6.00 1.43
C ILE A 573 -13.46 -4.58 1.13
N THR A 574 -14.02 -3.86 2.11
CA THR A 574 -14.52 -2.51 1.90
C THR A 574 -13.49 -1.46 2.30
N PHE A 575 -13.49 -0.33 1.60
CA PHE A 575 -12.61 0.80 1.93
C PHE A 575 -13.33 2.13 1.76
N SER A 576 -12.90 3.12 2.54
CA SER A 576 -13.35 4.50 2.38
C SER A 576 -12.25 5.48 2.74
N THR A 577 -12.27 6.65 2.11
CA THR A 577 -11.41 7.78 2.46
C THR A 577 -12.26 8.96 2.83
N THR A 578 -11.97 9.57 3.96
CA THR A 578 -12.59 10.79 4.45
C THR A 578 -11.54 11.88 4.61
N VAL A 579 -11.94 13.13 4.52
CA VAL A 579 -11.06 14.27 4.76
C VAL A 579 -11.69 15.22 5.74
N GLY A 580 -10.85 15.86 6.54
CA GLY A 580 -11.20 16.92 7.48
C GLY A 580 -10.16 18.05 7.43
N PRO A 581 -10.30 19.09 8.27
CA PRO A 581 -9.31 20.16 8.35
C PRO A 581 -7.92 19.60 8.67
N GLY A 582 -6.99 19.71 7.72
CA GLY A 582 -5.62 19.20 7.86
C GLY A 582 -5.50 17.68 8.03
N THR A 583 -6.54 16.90 7.74
CA THR A 583 -6.50 15.44 7.92
C THR A 583 -7.06 14.71 6.71
N ALA A 584 -6.47 13.56 6.41
CA ALA A 584 -7.03 12.56 5.51
C ALA A 584 -6.99 11.20 6.21
N ARG A 585 -8.08 10.45 6.14
CA ARG A 585 -8.20 9.14 6.78
C ARG A 585 -8.73 8.13 5.78
N ALA A 586 -8.02 7.02 5.64
CA ALA A 586 -8.46 5.84 4.91
C ALA A 586 -8.83 4.74 5.91
N ASP A 587 -10.02 4.18 5.78
CA ASP A 587 -10.51 3.06 6.57
C ASP A 587 -10.70 1.84 5.66
N ILE A 588 -10.33 0.65 6.15
CA ILE A 588 -10.49 -0.63 5.45
C ILE A 588 -11.16 -1.61 6.42
N GLU A 589 -12.16 -2.35 5.94
CA GLU A 589 -12.76 -3.46 6.68
C GLU A 589 -12.51 -4.77 5.92
N VAL A 590 -11.95 -5.75 6.63
CA VAL A 590 -11.62 -7.08 6.10
C VAL A 590 -12.38 -8.14 6.90
N PRO A 591 -13.45 -8.74 6.35
CA PRO A 591 -14.17 -9.84 7.00
C PRO A 591 -13.30 -11.08 7.21
N SER A 592 -13.57 -11.86 8.26
CA SER A 592 -12.83 -13.09 8.57
C SER A 592 -12.82 -14.10 7.43
N ALA A 593 -13.88 -14.16 6.63
CA ALA A 593 -13.99 -15.01 5.45
C ALA A 593 -12.88 -14.76 4.41
N VAL A 594 -12.38 -13.53 4.33
CA VAL A 594 -11.24 -13.18 3.45
C VAL A 594 -9.95 -13.88 3.90
N PHE A 595 -9.71 -13.96 5.21
CA PHE A 595 -8.55 -14.67 5.76
C PHE A 595 -8.65 -16.18 5.53
N THR A 596 -9.86 -16.74 5.66
CA THR A 596 -10.16 -18.15 5.39
C THR A 596 -9.85 -18.50 3.93
N ASP A 597 -10.31 -17.70 2.98
CA ASP A 597 -10.09 -17.92 1.56
C ASP A 597 -8.64 -17.72 1.17
N ALA A 598 -8.00 -16.65 1.69
CA ALA A 598 -6.59 -16.38 1.41
C ALA A 598 -5.69 -17.52 1.89
N SER A 599 -5.91 -18.04 3.10
CA SER A 599 -5.13 -19.16 3.64
C SER A 599 -5.37 -20.44 2.86
N ALA A 600 -6.63 -20.75 2.50
CA ALA A 600 -6.96 -21.90 1.66
C ALA A 600 -6.27 -21.83 0.30
N ALA A 601 -6.26 -20.65 -0.34
CA ALA A 601 -5.59 -20.43 -1.61
C ALA A 601 -4.07 -20.59 -1.50
N VAL A 602 -3.44 -20.05 -0.44
CA VAL A 602 -2.01 -20.20 -0.19
C VAL A 602 -1.63 -21.67 0.04
N MET A 603 -2.43 -22.41 0.80
CA MET A 603 -2.20 -23.84 1.02
C MET A 603 -2.37 -24.67 -0.25
N ALA A 604 -3.37 -24.34 -1.09
CA ALA A 604 -3.63 -25.04 -2.34
C ALA A 604 -2.60 -24.71 -3.45
N ALA A 605 -2.15 -23.46 -3.52
CA ALA A 605 -1.16 -23.01 -4.50
C ALA A 605 0.27 -23.51 -4.21
N GLY A 606 0.54 -23.95 -2.97
CA GLY A 606 1.76 -24.64 -2.57
C GLY A 606 3.07 -23.95 -2.93
N PRO A 607 4.08 -24.72 -3.46
CA PRO A 607 5.43 -24.21 -3.75
C PRO A 607 5.49 -23.08 -4.78
N ALA A 608 4.52 -22.99 -5.70
CA ALA A 608 4.50 -21.97 -6.75
C ALA A 608 4.42 -20.54 -6.19
N LEU A 609 3.57 -20.34 -5.17
CA LEU A 609 3.45 -19.02 -4.49
C LEU A 609 4.69 -18.69 -3.65
N LYS A 610 5.33 -19.72 -3.07
CA LYS A 610 6.54 -19.59 -2.27
C LYS A 610 7.74 -19.09 -3.09
N ASN A 611 7.80 -19.47 -4.36
CA ASN A 611 8.83 -19.03 -5.29
C ASN A 611 8.56 -17.59 -5.79
N ALA A 612 7.30 -17.23 -6.06
CA ALA A 612 6.92 -15.89 -6.50
C ALA A 612 7.13 -14.81 -5.41
N LEU A 613 7.10 -15.20 -4.12
CA LEU A 613 7.35 -14.30 -2.99
C LEU A 613 8.85 -14.15 -2.66
N LYS A 614 9.72 -14.98 -3.24
CA LYS A 614 11.19 -14.93 -3.02
C LYS A 614 11.93 -14.02 -4.00
N ASP A 615 11.31 -13.73 -5.15
CA ASP A 615 11.84 -12.80 -6.15
C ASP A 615 10.88 -11.61 -6.27
N PRO A 616 11.07 -10.54 -5.44
CA PRO A 616 10.23 -9.35 -5.45
C PRO A 616 10.43 -8.47 -6.71
#